data_c070cdda98ad9ca4a2dd171c635b685c
#
_entry.id   c070cdda98ad9ca4a2dd171c635b685c
#
_cell.length_a   1.000
_cell.length_b   1.000
_cell.length_c   1.000
_cell.angle_alpha   90.00
_cell.angle_beta   90.00
_cell.angle_gamma   90.00
#
_symmetry.space_group_name_H-M   'P 1'
#
loop_
_entity.id
_entity.type
_entity.pdbx_description
1 polymer ?
#
loop_
_entity_poly.entity_id
_entity_poly.type
_entity_poly.pdbx_seq_one_letter_code
_entity_poly.pdbx_strand_id
1 'polypeptide(L)'
;DLFYTNCIDVSDEALDKIKKKLKRKARALYRWKCKKKTIDEQTVRGYIRRVNKKFYEDNGENELTWSRWYFPVINTEKSLRIIDHYVQECIRYVVTGQYNKKNYHFKYEKMKQCGYRSLVNEFYKMKGVKRLSETANEK
;
A
#
# COMPACT_ATOMS: atom_id res chain seq x y z
N ASP A 1 -3.37 -1.60 34.20
CA ASP A 1 -2.67 -2.87 34.27
C ASP A 1 -1.26 -2.74 33.73
N LEU A 2 -0.30 -3.21 34.51
CA LEU A 2 1.13 -3.07 34.19
C LEU A 2 1.55 -3.84 32.92
N PHE A 3 0.73 -4.80 32.51
CA PHE A 3 1.04 -5.67 31.37
C PHE A 3 0.36 -5.23 30.06
N TYR A 4 -0.47 -4.20 30.11
CA TYR A 4 -1.12 -3.71 28.90
C TYR A 4 -0.27 -2.63 28.26
N THR A 5 0.20 -2.93 27.06
CA THR A 5 0.77 -1.91 26.19
C THR A 5 -0.39 -1.24 25.46
N ASN A 6 -0.51 0.07 25.55
CA ASN A 6 -1.50 0.79 24.78
C ASN A 6 -1.26 0.55 23.29
N CYS A 7 -2.30 0.16 22.58
CA CYS A 7 -2.24 -0.03 21.14
C CYS A 7 -2.30 1.34 20.47
N ILE A 8 -1.20 1.75 19.85
CA ILE A 8 -1.11 3.00 19.11
C ILE A 8 -1.10 2.67 17.63
N ASP A 9 -2.14 3.10 16.92
CA ASP A 9 -2.32 2.78 15.51
C ASP A 9 -2.81 4.01 14.75
N VAL A 10 -2.87 3.90 13.44
CA VAL A 10 -3.46 4.94 12.59
C VAL A 10 -4.93 5.06 12.94
N SER A 11 -5.43 6.29 13.12
CA SER A 11 -6.83 6.52 13.46
C SER A 11 -7.75 6.07 12.33
N ASP A 12 -9.00 5.74 12.67
CA ASP A 12 -10.00 5.36 11.68
C ASP A 12 -10.23 6.46 10.65
N GLU A 13 -10.21 7.72 11.09
CA GLU A 13 -10.35 8.87 10.18
C GLU A 13 -9.20 8.96 9.17
N ALA A 14 -7.97 8.79 9.64
CA ALA A 14 -6.79 8.82 8.79
C ALA A 14 -6.80 7.62 7.82
N LEU A 15 -7.23 6.46 8.31
CA LEU A 15 -7.36 5.25 7.50
C LEU A 15 -8.37 5.45 6.37
N ASP A 16 -9.55 5.99 6.68
CA ASP A 16 -10.56 6.29 5.67
C ASP A 16 -10.07 7.30 4.64
N LYS A 17 -9.37 8.31 5.11
CA LYS A 17 -8.81 9.36 4.25
C LYS A 17 -7.82 8.80 3.23
N ILE A 18 -6.91 7.92 3.68
CA ILE A 18 -5.93 7.32 2.76
C ILE A 18 -6.61 6.35 1.79
N LYS A 19 -7.61 5.59 2.24
CA LYS A 19 -8.38 4.70 1.38
C LYS A 19 -9.09 5.48 0.27
N LYS A 20 -9.72 6.60 0.60
CA LYS A 20 -10.39 7.44 -0.40
C LYS A 20 -9.41 7.97 -1.43
N LYS A 21 -8.21 8.38 -1.02
CA LYS A 21 -7.18 8.85 -1.95
C LYS A 21 -6.71 7.75 -2.88
N LEU A 22 -6.46 6.55 -2.34
CA LEU A 22 -6.04 5.39 -3.11
C LEU A 22 -7.09 4.99 -4.13
N LYS A 23 -8.35 4.97 -3.73
CA LYS A 23 -9.47 4.63 -4.60
C LYS A 23 -9.65 5.65 -5.72
N ARG A 24 -9.53 6.93 -5.40
CA ARG A 24 -9.64 8.01 -6.39
C ARG A 24 -8.58 7.88 -7.47
N LYS A 25 -7.34 7.62 -7.06
CA LYS A 25 -6.24 7.41 -8.01
C LYS A 25 -6.45 6.19 -8.89
N ALA A 26 -6.94 5.09 -8.30
CA ALA A 26 -7.22 3.87 -9.04
C ALA A 26 -8.31 4.10 -10.09
N ARG A 27 -9.39 4.79 -9.73
CA ARG A 27 -10.48 5.11 -10.66
C ARG A 27 -10.02 6.01 -11.80
N ALA A 28 -9.22 7.02 -11.48
CA ALA A 28 -8.69 7.93 -12.50
C ALA A 28 -7.79 7.19 -13.49
N LEU A 29 -6.93 6.31 -13.01
CA LEU A 29 -6.04 5.51 -13.85
C LEU A 29 -6.79 4.49 -14.69
N TYR A 30 -7.82 3.87 -14.14
CA TYR A 30 -8.64 2.94 -14.91
C TYR A 30 -9.32 3.65 -16.08
N ARG A 31 -9.88 4.82 -15.84
CA ARG A 31 -10.50 5.63 -16.92
C ARG A 31 -9.48 6.03 -17.98
N TRP A 32 -8.30 6.44 -17.54
CA TRP A 32 -7.22 6.81 -18.45
C TRP A 32 -6.77 5.62 -19.29
N LYS A 33 -6.61 4.45 -18.66
CA LYS A 33 -6.27 3.20 -19.33
C LYS A 33 -7.27 2.85 -20.43
N CYS A 34 -8.57 2.98 -20.13
CA CYS A 34 -9.61 2.69 -21.11
C CYS A 34 -9.57 3.63 -22.31
N LYS A 35 -9.25 4.91 -22.10
CA LYS A 35 -9.13 5.88 -23.19
C LYS A 35 -7.86 5.69 -24.02
N LYS A 36 -6.73 5.40 -23.39
CA LYS A 36 -5.42 5.34 -24.05
C LYS A 36 -5.05 3.94 -24.49
N LYS A 37 -5.83 2.93 -24.14
CA LYS A 37 -5.58 1.51 -24.49
C LYS A 37 -4.17 1.05 -24.10
N THR A 38 -3.69 1.50 -22.91
CA THR A 38 -2.39 1.09 -22.39
C THR A 38 -2.44 -0.35 -21.89
N ILE A 39 -1.29 -1.02 -21.90
CA ILE A 39 -1.19 -2.37 -21.35
C ILE A 39 -1.31 -2.35 -19.82
N ASP A 40 -1.89 -3.42 -19.26
CA ASP A 40 -2.18 -3.52 -17.83
C ASP A 40 -0.93 -3.33 -16.97
N GLU A 41 0.18 -3.94 -17.34
CA GLU A 41 1.42 -3.86 -16.57
C GLU A 41 1.94 -2.43 -16.45
N GLN A 42 1.92 -1.66 -17.53
CA GLN A 42 2.33 -0.25 -17.50
C GLN A 42 1.44 0.58 -16.59
N THR A 43 0.14 0.34 -16.66
CA THR A 43 -0.84 1.07 -15.85
C THR A 43 -0.65 0.75 -14.37
N VAL A 44 -0.43 -0.53 -14.05
CA VAL A 44 -0.16 -0.96 -12.66
C VAL A 44 1.15 -0.36 -12.15
N ARG A 45 2.21 -0.37 -12.95
CA ARG A 45 3.48 0.25 -12.55
C ARG A 45 3.30 1.75 -12.26
N GLY A 46 2.51 2.44 -13.06
CA GLY A 46 2.19 3.85 -12.84
C GLY A 46 1.42 4.08 -11.54
N TYR A 47 0.46 3.22 -11.25
CA TYR A 47 -0.29 3.29 -10.00
C TYR A 47 0.61 3.04 -8.79
N ILE A 48 1.40 1.99 -8.83
CA ILE A 48 2.32 1.62 -7.75
C ILE A 48 3.35 2.74 -7.50
N ARG A 49 3.86 3.36 -8.57
CA ARG A 49 4.77 4.49 -8.43
C ARG A 49 4.14 5.64 -7.65
N ARG A 50 2.88 5.95 -7.94
CA ARG A 50 2.14 7.00 -7.23
C ARG A 50 1.88 6.63 -5.77
N VAL A 51 1.56 5.38 -5.51
CA VAL A 51 1.37 4.86 -4.15
C VAL A 51 2.69 4.95 -3.36
N ASN A 52 3.79 4.49 -3.95
CA ASN A 52 5.10 4.55 -3.30
C ASN A 52 5.52 5.98 -3.01
N LYS A 53 5.26 6.89 -3.94
CA LYS A 53 5.54 8.31 -3.75
C LYS A 53 4.76 8.87 -2.56
N LYS A 54 3.48 8.52 -2.47
CA LYS A 54 2.63 8.97 -1.37
C LYS A 54 3.13 8.48 -0.01
N PHE A 55 3.54 7.22 0.08
CA PHE A 55 3.91 6.62 1.35
C PHE A 55 5.38 6.84 1.75
N TYR A 56 6.31 6.89 0.80
CA TYR A 56 7.74 6.79 1.11
C TYR A 56 8.60 7.93 0.60
N GLU A 57 8.16 8.69 -0.40
CA GLU A 57 9.02 9.70 -1.03
C GLU A 57 8.68 11.11 -0.54
N ASP A 58 9.72 11.90 -0.25
CA ASP A 58 9.58 13.30 0.11
C ASP A 58 9.16 14.12 -1.11
N ASN A 59 8.21 15.02 -0.90
CA ASN A 59 7.72 15.92 -1.96
C ASN A 59 8.56 17.18 -2.13
N GLY A 60 9.71 17.26 -1.47
CA GLY A 60 10.58 18.44 -1.54
C GLY A 60 10.09 19.65 -0.75
N GLU A 61 8.97 19.54 -0.07
CA GLU A 61 8.36 20.58 0.75
C GLU A 61 8.41 20.11 2.19
N ASN A 62 9.33 20.35 2.96
CA ASN A 62 9.47 20.10 4.41
C ASN A 62 8.38 19.26 5.10
N GLU A 63 7.52 18.57 4.36
CA GLU A 63 6.48 17.70 4.89
C GLU A 63 7.00 16.27 5.00
N LEU A 64 6.75 15.65 6.15
CA LEU A 64 7.09 14.25 6.34
C LEU A 64 6.21 13.37 5.45
N THR A 65 6.79 12.37 4.83
CA THR A 65 6.03 11.37 4.09
C THR A 65 5.11 10.62 5.06
N TRP A 66 4.10 9.94 4.50
CA TRP A 66 3.15 9.20 5.32
C TRP A 66 3.84 8.20 6.26
N SER A 67 4.82 7.45 5.74
CA SER A 67 5.56 6.46 6.54
C SER A 67 6.42 7.11 7.63
N ARG A 68 7.08 8.22 7.32
CA ARG A 68 7.89 8.93 8.32
C ARG A 68 7.02 9.54 9.43
N TRP A 69 5.78 9.88 9.11
CA TRP A 69 4.86 10.42 10.10
C TRP A 69 4.35 9.33 11.04
N TYR A 70 3.92 8.18 10.49
CA TYR A 70 3.21 7.16 11.27
C TYR A 70 4.12 6.07 11.84
N PHE A 71 5.12 5.60 11.10
CA PHE A 71 5.93 4.46 11.54
C PHE A 71 6.60 4.65 12.90
N PRO A 72 7.14 5.83 13.26
CA PRO A 72 7.76 5.98 14.58
C PRO A 72 6.79 5.98 15.74
N VAL A 73 5.51 6.26 15.51
CA VAL A 73 4.52 6.43 16.59
C VAL A 73 3.60 5.23 16.78
N ILE A 74 3.37 4.42 15.74
CA ILE A 74 2.48 3.25 15.85
C ILE A 74 3.26 2.05 16.39
N ASN A 75 2.56 1.18 17.13
CA ASN A 75 3.15 -0.03 17.69
C ASN A 75 2.44 -1.31 17.25
N THR A 76 1.60 -1.24 16.24
CA THR A 76 0.88 -2.38 15.68
C THR A 76 0.86 -2.29 14.16
N GLU A 77 0.78 -3.45 13.49
CA GLU A 77 0.69 -3.53 12.03
C GLU A 77 -0.74 -3.58 11.50
N LYS A 78 -1.75 -3.56 12.37
CA LYS A 78 -3.14 -3.77 11.96
C LYS A 78 -3.60 -2.85 10.84
N SER A 79 -3.45 -1.55 11.01
CA SER A 79 -3.85 -0.57 9.98
C SER A 79 -3.02 -0.70 8.73
N LEU A 80 -1.71 -0.97 8.87
CA LEU A 80 -0.83 -1.16 7.73
C LEU A 80 -1.25 -2.35 6.89
N ARG A 81 -1.66 -3.43 7.55
CA ARG A 81 -2.18 -4.63 6.86
C ARG A 81 -3.47 -4.32 6.10
N ILE A 82 -4.36 -3.56 6.72
CA ILE A 82 -5.60 -3.13 6.07
C ILE A 82 -5.30 -2.29 4.83
N ILE A 83 -4.36 -1.35 4.93
CA ILE A 83 -3.98 -0.49 3.80
C ILE A 83 -3.33 -1.33 2.69
N ASP A 84 -2.42 -2.25 3.04
CA ASP A 84 -1.79 -3.13 2.05
C ASP A 84 -2.83 -3.94 1.28
N HIS A 85 -3.79 -4.52 1.99
CA HIS A 85 -4.90 -5.23 1.36
C HIS A 85 -5.70 -4.35 0.41
N TYR A 86 -5.98 -3.14 0.86
CA TYR A 86 -6.76 -2.19 0.06
C TYR A 86 -6.00 -1.76 -1.20
N VAL A 87 -4.70 -1.53 -1.09
CA VAL A 87 -3.86 -1.20 -2.26
C VAL A 87 -3.89 -2.34 -3.27
N GLN A 88 -3.80 -3.58 -2.80
CA GLN A 88 -3.86 -4.75 -3.69
C GLN A 88 -5.21 -4.83 -4.42
N GLU A 89 -6.31 -4.54 -3.73
CA GLU A 89 -7.63 -4.47 -4.35
C GLU A 89 -7.70 -3.34 -5.39
N CYS A 90 -7.12 -2.20 -5.08
CA CYS A 90 -7.05 -1.08 -6.02
C CYS A 90 -6.22 -1.42 -7.26
N ILE A 91 -5.12 -2.15 -7.10
CA ILE A 91 -4.31 -2.61 -8.23
C ILE A 91 -5.15 -3.52 -9.14
N ARG A 92 -5.88 -4.46 -8.55
CA ARG A 92 -6.78 -5.33 -9.33
C ARG A 92 -7.88 -4.55 -10.03
N TYR A 93 -8.40 -3.52 -9.37
CA TYR A 93 -9.37 -2.62 -9.99
C TYR A 93 -8.80 -1.89 -11.19
N VAL A 94 -7.57 -1.41 -11.10
CA VAL A 94 -6.91 -0.73 -12.23
C VAL A 94 -6.84 -1.65 -13.45
N VAL A 95 -6.64 -2.96 -13.22
CA VAL A 95 -6.58 -3.94 -14.31
C VAL A 95 -7.98 -4.27 -14.86
N THR A 96 -8.96 -4.50 -13.98
CA THR A 96 -10.24 -5.11 -14.36
C THR A 96 -11.44 -4.17 -14.29
N GLY A 97 -11.35 -3.07 -13.55
CA GLY A 97 -12.48 -2.19 -13.28
C GLY A 97 -13.43 -2.69 -12.19
N GLN A 98 -13.05 -3.74 -11.47
CA GLN A 98 -13.90 -4.33 -10.43
C GLN A 98 -13.11 -4.65 -9.17
N TYR A 99 -13.77 -4.53 -8.01
CA TYR A 99 -13.19 -4.79 -6.68
C TYR A 99 -13.54 -6.17 -6.13
N ASN A 100 -14.06 -7.09 -6.92
CA ASN A 100 -14.50 -8.37 -6.41
C ASN A 100 -13.35 -9.39 -6.28
N LYS A 101 -13.59 -10.44 -5.48
CA LYS A 101 -12.61 -11.49 -5.20
C LYS A 101 -12.25 -12.37 -6.39
N LYS A 102 -13.04 -12.30 -7.47
CA LYS A 102 -12.78 -13.10 -8.68
C LYS A 102 -11.61 -12.59 -9.53
N ASN A 103 -11.06 -11.43 -9.16
CA ASN A 103 -10.01 -10.76 -9.93
C ASN A 103 -8.60 -11.08 -9.42
N TYR A 104 -8.35 -12.33 -9.03
CA TYR A 104 -7.05 -12.75 -8.50
C TYR A 104 -5.99 -13.04 -9.56
N HIS A 105 -6.30 -12.87 -10.85
CA HIS A 105 -5.32 -13.14 -11.90
C HIS A 105 -4.10 -12.20 -11.87
N PHE A 106 -4.21 -11.03 -11.25
CA PHE A 106 -3.06 -10.17 -10.99
C PHE A 106 -2.59 -10.41 -9.56
N LYS A 107 -1.69 -11.39 -9.39
CA LYS A 107 -1.25 -11.87 -8.08
C LYS A 107 -0.20 -10.98 -7.45
N TYR A 108 -0.01 -11.13 -6.15
CA TYR A 108 0.93 -10.37 -5.34
C TYR A 108 2.37 -10.43 -5.89
N GLU A 109 2.80 -11.60 -6.36
CA GLU A 109 4.13 -11.76 -6.99
C GLU A 109 4.35 -10.76 -8.13
N LYS A 110 3.33 -10.61 -8.96
CA LYS A 110 3.41 -9.67 -10.08
C LYS A 110 3.37 -8.23 -9.61
N MET A 111 2.63 -7.94 -8.55
CA MET A 111 2.63 -6.60 -7.94
C MET A 111 4.02 -6.23 -7.43
N LYS A 112 4.71 -7.17 -6.79
CA LYS A 112 6.09 -6.98 -6.33
C LYS A 112 7.03 -6.72 -7.50
N GLN A 113 6.89 -7.46 -8.58
CA GLN A 113 7.68 -7.25 -9.81
C GLN A 113 7.44 -5.85 -10.39
N CYS A 114 6.24 -5.32 -10.21
CA CYS A 114 5.89 -3.96 -10.65
C CYS A 114 6.36 -2.87 -9.68
N GLY A 115 7.04 -3.23 -8.60
CA GLY A 115 7.61 -2.29 -7.66
C GLY A 115 6.82 -2.07 -6.38
N TYR A 116 5.78 -2.87 -6.12
CA TYR A 116 4.98 -2.72 -4.91
C TYR A 116 5.81 -2.98 -3.65
N ARG A 117 5.71 -2.04 -2.70
CA ARG A 117 6.38 -2.12 -1.40
C ARG A 117 5.30 -2.18 -0.32
N SER A 118 5.22 -3.30 0.39
CA SER A 118 4.25 -3.50 1.47
C SER A 118 4.56 -2.58 2.64
N LEU A 119 3.55 -1.87 3.15
CA LEU A 119 3.69 -1.02 4.34
C LEU A 119 4.12 -1.84 5.55
N VAL A 120 3.58 -3.05 5.70
CA VAL A 120 3.94 -3.93 6.82
C VAL A 120 5.43 -4.29 6.75
N ASN A 121 5.92 -4.68 5.58
CA ASN A 121 7.33 -5.02 5.40
C ASN A 121 8.25 -3.82 5.66
N GLU A 122 7.91 -2.66 5.14
CA GLU A 122 8.69 -1.44 5.35
C GLU A 122 8.70 -1.01 6.82
N PHE A 123 7.57 -1.20 7.51
CA PHE A 123 7.47 -0.92 8.94
C PHE A 123 8.43 -1.81 9.75
N TYR A 124 8.47 -3.09 9.45
CA TYR A 124 9.39 -4.01 10.14
C TYR A 124 10.85 -3.71 9.81
N LYS A 125 11.16 -3.31 8.59
CA LYS A 125 12.52 -2.87 8.22
C LYS A 125 12.95 -1.67 9.03
N MET A 126 12.06 -0.68 9.18
CA MET A 126 12.35 0.52 9.97
C MET A 126 12.58 0.18 11.44
N LYS A 127 11.83 -0.79 11.99
CA LYS A 127 12.00 -1.25 13.37
C LYS A 127 13.22 -2.17 13.56
N GLY A 128 13.90 -2.57 12.47
CA GLY A 128 15.03 -3.47 12.53
C GLY A 128 14.66 -4.92 12.80
N VAL A 129 13.40 -5.30 12.54
CA VAL A 129 12.89 -6.65 12.77
C VAL A 129 12.44 -7.27 11.45
N LYS A 130 12.80 -8.54 11.21
CA LYS A 130 12.34 -9.27 10.03
C LYS A 130 11.02 -9.98 10.33
N ARG A 131 10.12 -9.96 9.36
CA ARG A 131 8.90 -10.76 9.44
C ARG A 131 9.24 -12.23 9.22
N LEU A 132 8.52 -13.11 9.91
CA LEU A 132 8.68 -14.57 9.74
C LEU A 132 8.48 -15.00 8.28
N SER A 133 7.54 -14.39 7.58
CA SER A 133 7.27 -14.72 6.18
C SER A 133 8.45 -14.37 5.27
N GLU A 134 9.16 -13.28 5.53
CA GLU A 134 10.36 -12.89 4.77
C GLU A 134 11.52 -13.83 5.07
N THR A 135 11.69 -14.21 6.34
CA THR A 135 12.74 -15.14 6.76
C THR A 135 12.57 -16.49 6.06
N ALA A 136 11.34 -16.96 5.92
CA ALA A 136 11.06 -18.23 5.23
C ALA A 136 11.37 -18.15 3.72
N ASN A 137 11.29 -16.98 3.12
CA ASN A 137 11.52 -16.78 1.70
C ASN A 137 12.98 -16.49 1.33
N GLU A 138 13.85 -16.32 2.31
CA GLU A 138 15.27 -16.02 2.10
C GLU A 138 16.14 -17.28 1.86
N LYS A 139 15.55 -18.41 1.74
CA LYS A 139 16.29 -19.66 1.50
C LYS A 139 16.56 -19.91 0.03
#